data_5657621146c7ec4fae3131305654de3e
#
_entry.id   5657621146c7ec4fae3131305654de3e
#
_cell.length_a   1.000
_cell.length_b   1.000
_cell.length_c   1.000
_cell.angle_alpha   90.00
_cell.angle_beta   90.00
_cell.angle_gamma   90.00
#
_symmetry.space_group_name_H-M   'P 1'
#
loop_
_entity.id
_entity.type
_entity.pdbx_description
1 polymer ?
#
loop_
_entity_poly.entity_id
_entity_poly.type
_entity_poly.pdbx_seq_one_letter_code
_entity_poly.pdbx_strand_id
1 'polypeptide(L)'
;MNRIIFILLFLASGIVAQELDDNLTLERKQLMILPASEGKYEEVADKILSVIANEATAIGRFEVIDRNLVDKILEEQKFQLSGMVSDDQVVKLGELAAAEEALIVNIVHFGQKGVPKTKKEDDEEEEDKDETLFSWVIKKTVTAAVDNTKSAKEKRRLELENNIHTVINANVRLVNVETGLSEKSFKLGASHTGGNRDASLEKALSNITFQVRSKLKELYMITSEVIEVDGKTISILSGENLGLEKGDFFEIASKDKQKTYKGRTITLPGKTRGLARITEVGPDASKAKIVRKWRKVKEGHKAYEMLTNPYIADLSLSYGPLPHYDLTGKLLINPLGLLSGSLNGHFGFIQDSRDKMDIYLGIGGTLDFTLFSGFGSTVSTSLDLPVCFAFKQDDDNHSVKSGLVMPAVGLNLGVQIGKHWDLVLSMKNILITNNQDWNYSVKTGEKDDNGNEKTRQEPAVWDGDAPTIDAEGLIFSVSLRRYWF
;
A
#
# COMPACT_ATOMS: atom_id res chain seq x y z
N MET A 1 19.18 -79.93 21.05
CA MET A 1 19.73 -79.26 19.84
C MET A 1 18.63 -78.42 19.24
N ASN A 2 18.49 -77.18 19.72
CA ASN A 2 17.46 -76.24 19.24
C ASN A 2 18.11 -75.20 18.34
N ARG A 3 17.69 -75.17 17.12
CA ARG A 3 18.06 -74.12 16.16
C ARG A 3 17.08 -72.96 16.33
N ILE A 4 17.55 -71.86 16.85
CA ILE A 4 16.83 -70.60 16.90
C ILE A 4 17.05 -69.87 15.52
N ILE A 5 15.97 -69.74 14.74
CA ILE A 5 15.94 -68.98 13.53
C ILE A 5 15.66 -67.52 13.92
N PHE A 6 16.65 -66.66 13.81
CA PHE A 6 16.47 -65.17 13.90
C PHE A 6 15.86 -64.66 12.58
N ILE A 7 14.61 -64.29 12.62
CA ILE A 7 13.97 -63.54 11.54
C ILE A 7 14.29 -62.04 11.79
N LEU A 8 15.22 -61.50 11.00
CA LEU A 8 15.47 -60.07 10.88
C LEU A 8 14.32 -59.44 10.07
N LEU A 9 13.36 -58.85 10.75
CA LEU A 9 12.39 -57.95 10.14
C LEU A 9 13.11 -56.61 9.83
N PHE A 10 13.53 -56.43 8.60
CA PHE A 10 13.87 -55.14 8.04
C PHE A 10 12.57 -54.35 7.94
N LEU A 11 12.32 -53.46 8.92
CA LEU A 11 11.39 -52.36 8.78
C LEU A 11 12.01 -51.38 7.74
N ALA A 12 11.68 -51.55 6.48
CA ALA A 12 11.85 -50.55 5.49
C ALA A 12 10.87 -49.41 5.85
N SER A 13 11.35 -48.42 6.60
CA SER A 13 10.71 -47.13 6.67
C SER A 13 10.79 -46.53 5.28
N GLY A 14 9.75 -46.76 4.50
CA GLY A 14 9.55 -46.04 3.24
C GLY A 14 9.47 -44.57 3.57
N ILE A 15 10.56 -43.88 3.30
CA ILE A 15 10.51 -42.43 3.08
C ILE A 15 9.59 -42.26 1.87
N VAL A 16 8.32 -41.98 2.12
CA VAL A 16 7.43 -41.47 1.06
C VAL A 16 8.01 -40.13 0.72
N ALA A 17 8.82 -40.08 -0.33
CA ALA A 17 9.17 -38.81 -0.96
C ALA A 17 7.83 -38.16 -1.31
N GLN A 18 7.47 -37.13 -0.59
CA GLN A 18 6.27 -36.35 -0.84
C GLN A 18 6.58 -35.64 -2.18
N GLU A 19 5.92 -36.09 -3.27
CA GLU A 19 6.03 -35.38 -4.56
C GLU A 19 5.72 -33.92 -4.30
N LEU A 20 6.68 -33.05 -4.57
CA LEU A 20 6.49 -31.62 -4.58
C LEU A 20 5.41 -31.30 -5.63
N ASP A 21 4.49 -30.44 -5.28
CA ASP A 21 3.42 -30.00 -6.19
C ASP A 21 4.06 -29.16 -7.30
N ASP A 22 3.83 -29.52 -8.57
CA ASP A 22 4.40 -28.86 -9.78
C ASP A 22 4.14 -27.33 -9.84
N ASN A 23 3.28 -26.81 -8.97
CA ASN A 23 2.92 -25.38 -8.90
C ASN A 23 3.69 -24.60 -7.82
N LEU A 24 4.73 -25.16 -7.20
CA LEU A 24 5.53 -24.44 -6.23
C LEU A 24 6.60 -23.59 -6.92
N THR A 25 6.82 -22.39 -6.40
CA THR A 25 7.93 -21.52 -6.83
C THR A 25 9.17 -21.92 -6.04
N LEU A 26 10.10 -22.64 -6.69
CA LEU A 26 11.31 -23.16 -6.05
C LEU A 26 12.58 -22.44 -6.52
N GLU A 27 12.59 -21.92 -7.72
CA GLU A 27 13.74 -21.33 -8.39
C GLU A 27 13.41 -19.98 -9.00
N ARG A 28 14.44 -19.17 -9.23
CA ARG A 28 14.31 -17.92 -9.99
C ARG A 28 14.13 -18.21 -11.46
N LYS A 29 13.39 -17.34 -12.14
CA LYS A 29 13.22 -17.43 -13.59
C LYS A 29 14.32 -16.68 -14.32
N GLN A 30 14.91 -17.29 -15.34
CA GLN A 30 15.86 -16.62 -16.23
C GLN A 30 15.12 -15.71 -17.19
N LEU A 31 15.30 -14.40 -16.99
CA LEU A 31 14.53 -13.36 -17.66
C LEU A 31 15.42 -12.53 -18.61
N MET A 32 15.06 -12.50 -19.87
CA MET A 32 15.60 -11.60 -20.88
C MET A 32 14.68 -10.38 -21.05
N ILE A 33 15.25 -9.19 -21.22
CA ILE A 33 14.48 -7.95 -21.39
C ILE A 33 14.90 -7.31 -22.71
N LEU A 34 13.94 -7.11 -23.60
CA LEU A 34 14.17 -6.64 -24.97
C LEU A 34 13.31 -5.41 -25.32
N PRO A 35 13.82 -4.46 -26.12
CA PRO A 35 12.97 -3.47 -26.78
C PRO A 35 12.16 -4.17 -27.89
N ALA A 36 10.93 -3.71 -28.13
CA ALA A 36 10.09 -4.25 -29.19
C ALA A 36 10.58 -3.86 -30.59
N SER A 37 11.25 -2.74 -30.73
CA SER A 37 11.83 -2.24 -31.97
C SER A 37 12.83 -1.12 -31.69
N GLU A 38 13.83 -0.98 -32.54
CA GLU A 38 14.62 0.24 -32.66
C GLU A 38 13.73 1.33 -33.30
N GLY A 39 13.67 2.50 -32.69
CA GLY A 39 12.79 3.53 -33.23
C GLY A 39 12.85 4.89 -32.54
N LYS A 40 11.85 5.70 -32.85
CA LYS A 40 11.75 7.13 -32.51
C LYS A 40 12.01 7.50 -31.03
N TYR A 41 11.92 6.54 -30.11
CA TYR A 41 12.01 6.76 -28.64
C TYR A 41 13.10 5.93 -27.98
N GLU A 42 14.19 5.61 -28.70
CA GLU A 42 15.24 4.71 -28.25
C GLU A 42 15.85 5.10 -26.90
N GLU A 43 16.21 6.39 -26.70
CA GLU A 43 16.75 6.86 -25.42
C GLU A 43 15.80 6.63 -24.24
N VAL A 44 14.51 6.86 -24.45
CA VAL A 44 13.50 6.62 -23.39
C VAL A 44 13.24 5.14 -23.19
N ALA A 45 13.30 4.35 -24.27
CA ALA A 45 13.22 2.89 -24.21
C ALA A 45 14.33 2.34 -23.32
N ASP A 46 15.56 2.75 -23.53
CA ASP A 46 16.72 2.33 -22.73
C ASP A 46 16.58 2.64 -21.26
N LYS A 47 16.08 3.82 -20.92
CA LYS A 47 15.80 4.19 -19.52
C LYS A 47 14.71 3.28 -18.91
N ILE A 48 13.65 2.98 -19.64
CA ILE A 48 12.59 2.08 -19.16
C ILE A 48 13.10 0.64 -19.04
N LEU A 49 13.86 0.13 -20.00
CA LEU A 49 14.49 -1.19 -19.93
C LEU A 49 15.39 -1.31 -18.69
N SER A 50 16.18 -0.27 -18.43
CA SER A 50 17.05 -0.21 -17.24
C SER A 50 16.23 -0.21 -15.95
N VAL A 51 15.10 0.52 -15.89
CA VAL A 51 14.17 0.49 -14.75
C VAL A 51 13.61 -0.91 -14.54
N ILE A 52 13.16 -1.57 -15.62
CA ILE A 52 12.61 -2.94 -15.53
C ILE A 52 13.68 -3.93 -15.07
N ALA A 53 14.89 -3.87 -15.62
CA ALA A 53 16.00 -4.75 -15.25
C ALA A 53 16.40 -4.58 -13.78
N ASN A 54 16.52 -3.33 -13.32
CA ASN A 54 16.84 -3.02 -11.93
C ASN A 54 15.76 -3.52 -10.97
N GLU A 55 14.50 -3.31 -11.28
CA GLU A 55 13.39 -3.76 -10.44
C GLU A 55 13.24 -5.30 -10.46
N ALA A 56 13.42 -5.94 -11.61
CA ALA A 56 13.41 -7.40 -11.72
C ALA A 56 14.52 -8.03 -10.86
N THR A 57 15.73 -7.45 -10.91
CA THR A 57 16.84 -7.88 -10.07
C THR A 57 16.57 -7.64 -8.59
N ALA A 58 16.07 -6.44 -8.23
CA ALA A 58 15.79 -6.05 -6.85
C ALA A 58 14.69 -6.90 -6.19
N ILE A 59 13.69 -7.37 -6.95
CA ILE A 59 12.64 -8.27 -6.46
C ILE A 59 13.21 -9.65 -6.06
N GLY A 60 14.36 -10.06 -6.63
CA GLY A 60 15.03 -11.32 -6.27
C GLY A 60 14.39 -12.60 -6.82
N ARG A 61 13.41 -12.50 -7.74
CA ARG A 61 12.68 -13.63 -8.34
C ARG A 61 13.19 -14.03 -9.71
N PHE A 62 14.07 -13.19 -10.26
CA PHE A 62 14.60 -13.34 -11.59
C PHE A 62 16.11 -13.39 -11.58
N GLU A 63 16.66 -14.18 -12.49
CA GLU A 63 18.03 -14.06 -12.97
C GLU A 63 17.96 -13.27 -14.27
N VAL A 64 18.21 -11.96 -14.15
CA VAL A 64 18.14 -11.07 -15.32
C VAL A 64 19.39 -11.26 -16.16
N ILE A 65 19.21 -11.61 -17.43
CA ILE A 65 20.29 -11.81 -18.37
C ILE A 65 20.93 -10.47 -18.72
N ASP A 66 22.27 -10.40 -18.68
CA ASP A 66 23.00 -9.17 -18.96
C ASP A 66 22.70 -8.68 -20.39
N ARG A 67 22.32 -7.41 -20.50
CA ARG A 67 22.03 -6.76 -21.77
C ARG A 67 23.21 -6.80 -22.75
N ASN A 68 24.45 -6.65 -22.25
CA ASN A 68 25.65 -6.74 -23.10
C ASN A 68 25.79 -8.12 -23.76
N LEU A 69 25.36 -9.19 -23.09
CA LEU A 69 25.34 -10.53 -23.67
C LEU A 69 24.28 -10.60 -24.77
N VAL A 70 23.09 -10.05 -24.53
CA VAL A 70 22.00 -9.99 -25.51
C VAL A 70 22.43 -9.19 -26.76
N ASP A 71 23.04 -8.01 -26.57
CA ASP A 71 23.52 -7.16 -27.65
C ASP A 71 24.62 -7.87 -28.48
N LYS A 72 25.55 -8.59 -27.85
CA LYS A 72 26.56 -9.40 -28.56
C LYS A 72 25.92 -10.50 -29.40
N ILE A 73 24.94 -11.23 -28.87
CA ILE A 73 24.24 -12.28 -29.60
C ILE A 73 23.49 -11.67 -30.81
N LEU A 74 22.88 -10.50 -30.64
CA LEU A 74 22.25 -9.76 -31.74
C LEU A 74 23.24 -9.39 -32.84
N GLU A 75 24.41 -8.85 -32.46
CA GLU A 75 25.46 -8.50 -33.41
C GLU A 75 26.03 -9.73 -34.15
N GLU A 76 26.37 -10.80 -33.44
CA GLU A 76 26.94 -12.03 -34.01
C GLU A 76 25.99 -12.73 -34.96
N GLN A 77 24.71 -12.77 -34.64
CA GLN A 77 23.67 -13.41 -35.44
C GLN A 77 23.14 -12.50 -36.57
N LYS A 78 23.62 -11.26 -36.68
CA LYS A 78 23.13 -10.23 -37.62
C LYS A 78 21.59 -10.07 -37.57
N PHE A 79 21.02 -10.22 -36.38
CA PHE A 79 19.62 -9.92 -36.14
C PHE A 79 19.42 -8.40 -36.30
N GLN A 80 18.79 -8.02 -37.40
CA GLN A 80 18.34 -6.63 -37.53
C GLN A 80 16.97 -6.53 -36.84
N LEU A 81 16.91 -5.81 -35.74
CA LEU A 81 15.64 -5.45 -35.07
C LEU A 81 14.88 -4.38 -35.88
N SER A 82 15.02 -4.38 -37.21
CA SER A 82 14.30 -3.44 -38.10
C SER A 82 12.84 -3.86 -38.21
N GLY A 83 12.02 -3.40 -37.28
CA GLY A 83 10.61 -3.71 -37.19
C GLY A 83 10.20 -4.24 -35.81
N MET A 84 8.94 -4.62 -35.64
CA MET A 84 8.52 -5.31 -34.43
C MET A 84 9.18 -6.67 -34.32
N VAL A 85 9.81 -6.96 -33.21
CA VAL A 85 10.41 -8.28 -32.92
C VAL A 85 9.30 -9.32 -32.94
N SER A 86 9.41 -10.30 -33.86
CA SER A 86 8.47 -11.41 -33.93
C SER A 86 8.71 -12.43 -32.82
N ASP A 87 7.67 -13.14 -32.41
CA ASP A 87 7.79 -14.16 -31.36
C ASP A 87 8.82 -15.26 -31.71
N ASP A 88 8.95 -15.65 -32.99
CA ASP A 88 9.98 -16.59 -33.45
C ASP A 88 11.41 -16.06 -33.28
N GLN A 89 11.62 -14.74 -33.42
CA GLN A 89 12.93 -14.12 -33.17
C GLN A 89 13.24 -14.09 -31.67
N VAL A 90 12.23 -13.85 -30.85
CA VAL A 90 12.36 -13.86 -29.37
C VAL A 90 12.74 -15.27 -28.90
N VAL A 91 12.12 -16.30 -29.42
CA VAL A 91 12.45 -17.72 -29.11
C VAL A 91 13.90 -18.02 -29.44
N LYS A 92 14.35 -17.75 -30.65
CA LYS A 92 15.74 -18.00 -31.06
C LYS A 92 16.76 -17.23 -30.19
N LEU A 93 16.47 -15.97 -29.90
CA LEU A 93 17.34 -15.14 -29.09
C LEU A 93 17.37 -15.63 -27.64
N GLY A 94 16.21 -16.02 -27.12
CA GLY A 94 16.08 -16.55 -25.78
C GLY A 94 16.80 -17.88 -25.60
N GLU A 95 16.69 -18.81 -26.56
CA GLU A 95 17.44 -20.07 -26.57
C GLU A 95 18.97 -19.81 -26.53
N LEU A 96 19.47 -18.88 -27.35
CA LEU A 96 20.89 -18.51 -27.38
C LEU A 96 21.36 -17.86 -26.08
N ALA A 97 20.50 -17.09 -25.41
CA ALA A 97 20.79 -16.44 -24.16
C ALA A 97 20.50 -17.31 -22.93
N ALA A 98 20.01 -18.56 -23.14
CA ALA A 98 19.53 -19.45 -22.09
C ALA A 98 18.40 -18.83 -21.23
N ALA A 99 17.54 -18.01 -21.82
CA ALA A 99 16.38 -17.43 -21.15
C ALA A 99 15.22 -18.42 -21.11
N GLU A 100 14.48 -18.46 -20.02
CA GLU A 100 13.19 -19.15 -19.94
C GLU A 100 12.05 -18.25 -20.44
N GLU A 101 12.16 -16.96 -20.18
CA GLU A 101 11.16 -15.96 -20.48
C GLU A 101 11.76 -14.67 -20.99
N ALA A 102 11.01 -13.95 -21.82
CA ALA A 102 11.40 -12.66 -22.35
C ALA A 102 10.32 -11.59 -22.09
N LEU A 103 10.72 -10.45 -21.53
CA LEU A 103 9.91 -9.25 -21.46
C LEU A 103 10.20 -8.36 -22.67
N ILE A 104 9.19 -8.11 -23.48
CA ILE A 104 9.29 -7.24 -24.65
C ILE A 104 8.61 -5.92 -24.35
N VAL A 105 9.37 -4.83 -24.41
CA VAL A 105 8.91 -3.49 -24.05
C VAL A 105 8.68 -2.67 -25.31
N ASN A 106 7.46 -2.23 -25.53
CA ASN A 106 7.05 -1.38 -26.65
C ASN A 106 6.59 0.00 -26.14
N ILE A 107 7.29 1.06 -26.53
CA ILE A 107 6.85 2.43 -26.20
C ILE A 107 5.78 2.85 -27.22
N VAL A 108 4.56 2.98 -26.71
CA VAL A 108 3.40 3.41 -27.53
C VAL A 108 3.39 4.92 -27.72
N HIS A 109 3.73 5.65 -26.68
CA HIS A 109 3.75 7.12 -26.71
C HIS A 109 4.76 7.70 -25.73
N PHE A 110 5.52 8.66 -26.22
CA PHE A 110 6.34 9.55 -25.41
C PHE A 110 6.19 10.97 -25.93
N GLY A 111 5.96 11.89 -25.01
CA GLY A 111 5.86 13.31 -25.35
C GLY A 111 6.23 14.21 -24.19
N GLN A 112 6.88 15.33 -24.53
CA GLN A 112 7.22 16.39 -23.59
C GLN A 112 6.77 17.72 -24.15
N LYS A 113 5.98 18.48 -23.38
CA LYS A 113 5.46 19.78 -23.77
C LYS A 113 5.50 20.75 -22.60
N GLY A 114 6.00 21.97 -22.84
CA GLY A 114 5.85 23.06 -21.88
C GLY A 114 4.37 23.44 -21.72
N VAL A 115 3.91 23.54 -20.48
CA VAL A 115 2.55 23.94 -20.14
C VAL A 115 2.57 25.15 -19.22
N PRO A 116 1.64 26.11 -19.35
CA PRO A 116 1.54 27.23 -18.42
C PRO A 116 1.18 26.71 -17.02
N LYS A 117 1.77 27.28 -15.99
CA LYS A 117 1.33 27.02 -14.61
C LYS A 117 -0.11 27.50 -14.44
N THR A 118 -1.00 26.63 -13.95
CA THR A 118 -2.36 27.02 -13.58
C THR A 118 -2.35 27.66 -12.20
N LYS A 119 -3.14 28.72 -11.98
CA LYS A 119 -3.19 29.42 -10.68
C LYS A 119 -3.54 28.51 -9.48
N LYS A 120 -4.11 27.32 -9.75
CA LYS A 120 -4.41 26.32 -8.70
C LYS A 120 -3.20 25.47 -8.29
N GLU A 121 -2.20 25.33 -9.17
CA GLU A 121 -0.98 24.53 -8.86
C GLU A 121 0.02 25.32 -8.01
N ASP A 122 -0.06 26.65 -8.00
CA ASP A 122 0.79 27.50 -7.15
C ASP A 122 0.37 27.42 -5.66
N ASP A 123 -0.87 27.00 -5.36
CA ASP A 123 -1.38 26.82 -3.98
C ASP A 123 -1.15 25.39 -3.44
N GLU A 124 -0.80 24.42 -4.32
CA GLU A 124 -0.48 23.04 -3.92
C GLU A 124 1.03 22.74 -3.94
N GLU A 125 1.89 23.72 -4.23
CA GLU A 125 3.33 23.57 -4.05
C GLU A 125 3.66 23.52 -2.56
N GLU A 126 3.69 22.27 -2.07
CA GLU A 126 4.47 21.82 -0.93
C GLU A 126 4.33 22.70 0.32
N GLU A 127 3.34 22.42 1.14
CA GLU A 127 3.56 22.48 2.58
C GLU A 127 4.66 21.46 2.94
N ASP A 128 5.90 21.85 2.68
CA ASP A 128 7.05 21.28 3.34
C ASP A 128 6.88 21.58 4.83
N LYS A 129 6.44 20.58 5.60
CA LYS A 129 6.08 20.68 7.02
C LYS A 129 7.24 21.11 7.93
N ASP A 130 8.40 21.44 7.35
CA ASP A 130 9.60 21.91 8.05
C ASP A 130 10.06 23.32 7.63
N GLU A 131 9.30 24.07 6.85
CA GLU A 131 9.63 25.48 6.58
C GLU A 131 9.41 26.32 7.84
N THR A 132 10.50 26.71 8.49
CA THR A 132 10.46 27.73 9.54
C THR A 132 9.96 29.06 8.96
N LEU A 133 9.19 29.83 9.74
CA LEU A 133 8.69 31.18 9.41
C LEU A 133 9.77 32.08 8.75
N PHE A 134 11.03 31.82 9.03
CA PHE A 134 12.19 32.56 8.55
C PHE A 134 12.54 32.23 7.08
N SER A 135 12.42 30.96 6.66
CA SER A 135 12.67 30.55 5.27
C SER A 135 11.57 31.05 4.32
N TRP A 136 10.33 31.08 4.78
CA TRP A 136 9.19 31.65 4.06
C TRP A 136 9.36 33.16 3.80
N VAL A 137 9.83 33.94 4.78
CA VAL A 137 10.08 35.40 4.63
C VAL A 137 11.20 35.65 3.61
N ILE A 138 12.29 34.88 3.65
CA ILE A 138 13.40 35.02 2.68
C ILE A 138 12.95 34.65 1.27
N LYS A 139 12.22 33.55 1.08
CA LYS A 139 11.73 33.11 -0.21
C LYS A 139 10.81 34.17 -0.86
N LYS A 140 9.90 34.73 -0.07
CA LYS A 140 8.98 35.78 -0.54
C LYS A 140 9.69 37.10 -0.92
N THR A 141 10.74 37.48 -0.18
CA THR A 141 11.50 38.72 -0.42
C THR A 141 12.40 38.59 -1.65
N VAL A 142 13.01 37.41 -1.87
CA VAL A 142 13.88 37.17 -3.03
C VAL A 142 13.06 37.03 -4.32
N THR A 143 11.90 36.36 -4.27
CA THR A 143 11.01 36.21 -5.43
C THR A 143 10.46 37.56 -5.90
N ALA A 144 10.07 38.47 -4.98
CA ALA A 144 9.60 39.80 -5.29
C ALA A 144 10.67 40.72 -5.93
N ALA A 145 11.95 40.49 -5.58
CA ALA A 145 13.07 41.29 -6.12
C ALA A 145 13.48 40.87 -7.56
N VAL A 146 13.27 39.57 -7.92
CA VAL A 146 13.61 39.03 -9.24
C VAL A 146 12.52 39.37 -10.30
N ASP A 147 11.29 39.59 -9.86
CA ASP A 147 10.12 39.70 -10.74
C ASP A 147 9.99 41.05 -11.47
N ASN A 148 10.69 42.08 -11.02
CA ASN A 148 10.51 43.43 -11.58
C ASN A 148 11.33 43.77 -12.86
N THR A 149 12.16 42.85 -13.38
CA THR A 149 13.12 43.15 -14.46
C THR A 149 12.90 42.41 -15.78
N LYS A 150 11.97 41.42 -15.86
CA LYS A 150 11.76 40.60 -17.06
C LYS A 150 10.47 40.96 -17.78
N SER A 151 10.53 41.01 -19.15
CA SER A 151 9.34 41.24 -19.96
C SER A 151 8.35 40.05 -19.82
N ALA A 152 7.03 40.33 -19.90
CA ALA A 152 5.99 39.31 -19.80
C ALA A 152 6.18 38.11 -20.78
N LYS A 153 6.79 38.36 -21.93
CA LYS A 153 7.10 37.35 -22.95
C LYS A 153 8.23 36.43 -22.52
N GLU A 154 9.23 36.94 -21.80
CA GLU A 154 10.38 36.21 -21.33
C GLU A 154 10.02 35.37 -20.06
N LYS A 155 9.18 35.94 -19.17
CA LYS A 155 8.57 35.20 -18.05
C LYS A 155 7.79 34.00 -18.58
N ARG A 156 6.90 34.19 -19.55
CA ARG A 156 6.11 33.09 -20.14
C ARG A 156 6.99 32.02 -20.82
N ARG A 157 8.09 32.41 -21.45
CA ARG A 157 9.04 31.48 -22.07
C ARG A 157 9.74 30.65 -20.99
N LEU A 158 10.21 31.26 -19.90
CA LEU A 158 10.86 30.61 -18.79
C LEU A 158 9.91 29.67 -18.03
N GLU A 159 8.65 30.07 -17.86
CA GLU A 159 7.60 29.21 -17.32
C GLU A 159 7.40 27.95 -18.17
N LEU A 160 7.28 28.09 -19.48
CA LEU A 160 7.12 26.95 -20.38
C LEU A 160 8.35 26.08 -20.48
N GLU A 161 9.55 26.59 -20.24
CA GLU A 161 10.80 25.83 -20.20
C GLU A 161 11.00 25.08 -18.86
N ASN A 162 10.41 25.59 -17.78
CA ASN A 162 10.54 25.03 -16.42
C ASN A 162 9.23 24.44 -15.88
N ASN A 163 8.24 24.24 -16.73
CA ASN A 163 7.01 23.53 -16.39
C ASN A 163 6.66 22.56 -17.52
N ILE A 164 7.44 21.49 -17.60
CA ILE A 164 7.31 20.50 -18.66
C ILE A 164 6.31 19.42 -18.23
N HIS A 165 5.33 19.17 -19.08
CA HIS A 165 4.46 18.01 -18.98
C HIS A 165 5.06 16.86 -19.79
N THR A 166 5.45 15.79 -19.11
CA THR A 166 5.98 14.56 -19.70
C THR A 166 4.92 13.47 -19.59
N VAL A 167 4.69 12.73 -20.68
CA VAL A 167 3.82 11.56 -20.73
C VAL A 167 4.58 10.40 -21.33
N ILE A 168 4.51 9.25 -20.69
CA ILE A 168 5.11 7.99 -21.12
C ILE A 168 4.02 6.91 -21.10
N ASN A 169 3.85 6.19 -22.21
CA ASN A 169 3.00 4.99 -22.26
C ASN A 169 3.79 3.88 -22.95
N ALA A 170 3.88 2.74 -22.28
CA ALA A 170 4.52 1.54 -22.81
C ALA A 170 3.64 0.32 -22.60
N ASN A 171 3.73 -0.64 -23.53
CA ASN A 171 3.18 -1.97 -23.38
C ASN A 171 4.32 -2.94 -23.12
N VAL A 172 4.15 -3.79 -22.14
CA VAL A 172 5.10 -4.86 -21.82
C VAL A 172 4.41 -6.20 -22.04
N ARG A 173 5.08 -7.10 -22.76
CA ARG A 173 4.57 -8.43 -23.08
C ARG A 173 5.56 -9.46 -22.60
N LEU A 174 5.07 -10.49 -21.91
CA LEU A 174 5.83 -11.64 -21.47
C LEU A 174 5.67 -12.76 -22.51
N VAL A 175 6.77 -13.28 -22.98
CA VAL A 175 6.82 -14.40 -23.93
C VAL A 175 7.58 -15.55 -23.27
N ASN A 176 6.99 -16.72 -23.28
CA ASN A 176 7.67 -17.96 -22.91
C ASN A 176 8.57 -18.39 -24.07
N VAL A 177 9.86 -18.57 -23.78
CA VAL A 177 10.88 -18.87 -24.81
C VAL A 177 10.70 -20.28 -25.38
N GLU A 178 10.32 -21.26 -24.56
CA GLU A 178 10.14 -22.64 -25.00
C GLU A 178 8.96 -22.79 -25.98
N THR A 179 7.86 -22.12 -25.71
CA THR A 179 6.62 -22.26 -26.50
C THR A 179 6.44 -21.16 -27.56
N GLY A 180 7.16 -20.05 -27.45
CA GLY A 180 6.99 -18.87 -28.30
C GLY A 180 5.67 -18.12 -28.06
N LEU A 181 4.90 -18.51 -27.04
CA LEU A 181 3.59 -17.91 -26.78
C LEU A 181 3.67 -16.71 -25.85
N SER A 182 2.94 -15.67 -26.19
CA SER A 182 2.74 -14.54 -25.30
C SER A 182 1.77 -14.93 -24.18
N GLU A 183 2.29 -15.05 -22.96
CA GLU A 183 1.49 -15.52 -21.82
C GLU A 183 0.72 -14.40 -21.14
N LYS A 184 1.36 -13.25 -20.96
CA LYS A 184 0.78 -12.11 -20.24
C LYS A 184 1.22 -10.78 -20.87
N SER A 185 0.43 -9.75 -20.67
CA SER A 185 0.80 -8.38 -21.06
C SER A 185 0.26 -7.37 -20.05
N PHE A 186 0.96 -6.26 -19.88
CA PHE A 186 0.51 -5.15 -19.06
C PHE A 186 0.94 -3.81 -19.65
N LYS A 187 0.28 -2.76 -19.21
CA LYS A 187 0.60 -1.39 -19.62
C LYS A 187 1.33 -0.67 -18.50
N LEU A 188 2.30 0.14 -18.88
CA LEU A 188 2.97 1.12 -18.02
C LEU A 188 2.57 2.49 -18.52
N GLY A 189 2.16 3.36 -17.61
CA GLY A 189 1.80 4.73 -17.95
C GLY A 189 2.18 5.67 -16.83
N ALA A 190 2.88 6.74 -17.17
CA ALA A 190 3.21 7.77 -16.22
C ALA A 190 3.13 9.15 -16.87
N SER A 191 2.78 10.14 -16.05
CA SER A 191 2.90 11.54 -16.40
C SER A 191 3.45 12.32 -15.23
N HIS A 192 4.14 13.40 -15.54
CA HIS A 192 4.58 14.38 -14.55
C HIS A 192 4.55 15.76 -15.17
N THR A 193 4.19 16.76 -14.36
CA THR A 193 4.22 18.18 -14.76
C THR A 193 5.09 18.95 -13.78
N GLY A 194 6.10 19.65 -14.28
CA GLY A 194 7.00 20.47 -13.48
C GLY A 194 8.46 20.28 -13.84
N GLY A 195 9.29 21.24 -13.47
CA GLY A 195 10.71 21.26 -13.76
C GLY A 195 11.06 21.39 -15.27
N ASN A 196 12.35 21.23 -15.55
CA ASN A 196 12.85 21.15 -16.92
C ASN A 196 12.57 19.78 -17.55
N ARG A 197 12.99 19.58 -18.81
CA ARG A 197 12.73 18.32 -19.55
C ARG A 197 13.28 17.08 -18.84
N ASP A 198 14.51 17.16 -18.31
CA ASP A 198 15.17 16.03 -17.68
C ASP A 198 14.54 15.71 -16.33
N ALA A 199 14.31 16.72 -15.49
CA ALA A 199 13.66 16.55 -14.18
C ALA A 199 12.23 15.99 -14.32
N SER A 200 11.46 16.47 -15.30
CA SER A 200 10.12 15.97 -15.58
C SER A 200 10.15 14.51 -16.06
N LEU A 201 11.14 14.14 -16.89
CA LEU A 201 11.33 12.76 -17.34
C LEU A 201 11.72 11.84 -16.17
N GLU A 202 12.67 12.22 -15.34
CA GLU A 202 13.09 11.43 -14.17
C GLU A 202 11.94 11.18 -13.20
N LYS A 203 11.12 12.18 -12.93
CA LYS A 203 9.93 12.01 -12.08
C LYS A 203 8.89 11.08 -12.71
N ALA A 204 8.65 11.19 -14.02
CA ALA A 204 7.77 10.28 -14.74
C ALA A 204 8.31 8.84 -14.70
N LEU A 205 9.62 8.62 -14.88
CA LEU A 205 10.26 7.31 -14.75
C LEU A 205 10.17 6.76 -13.33
N SER A 206 10.33 7.59 -12.31
CA SER A 206 10.13 7.19 -10.91
C SER A 206 8.70 6.66 -10.65
N ASN A 207 7.69 7.26 -11.28
CA ASN A 207 6.31 6.76 -11.20
C ASN A 207 6.15 5.39 -11.91
N ILE A 208 6.91 5.14 -12.98
CA ILE A 208 6.93 3.83 -13.66
C ILE A 208 7.58 2.77 -12.77
N THR A 209 8.63 3.09 -12.03
CA THR A 209 9.36 2.16 -11.14
C THR A 209 8.40 1.40 -10.21
N PHE A 210 7.51 2.14 -9.55
CA PHE A 210 6.51 1.52 -8.65
C PHE A 210 5.55 0.59 -9.41
N GLN A 211 5.10 1.00 -10.60
CA GLN A 211 4.21 0.16 -11.42
C GLN A 211 4.93 -1.12 -11.89
N VAL A 212 6.18 -1.00 -12.34
CA VAL A 212 7.01 -2.15 -12.77
C VAL A 212 7.14 -3.15 -11.62
N ARG A 213 7.56 -2.69 -10.42
CA ARG A 213 7.70 -3.55 -9.24
C ARG A 213 6.41 -4.30 -8.92
N SER A 214 5.29 -3.59 -8.90
CA SER A 214 3.97 -4.19 -8.65
C SER A 214 3.58 -5.22 -9.71
N LYS A 215 3.79 -4.90 -10.99
CA LYS A 215 3.45 -5.80 -12.10
C LYS A 215 4.35 -7.02 -12.17
N LEU A 216 5.65 -6.88 -11.93
CA LEU A 216 6.57 -8.01 -11.87
C LEU A 216 6.23 -8.95 -10.69
N LYS A 217 5.89 -8.43 -9.53
CA LYS A 217 5.40 -9.24 -8.41
C LYS A 217 4.09 -9.96 -8.74
N GLU A 218 3.17 -9.30 -9.47
CA GLU A 218 1.90 -9.90 -9.93
C GLU A 218 2.12 -11.03 -10.95
N LEU A 219 3.10 -10.88 -11.84
CA LEU A 219 3.45 -11.92 -12.81
C LEU A 219 3.98 -13.19 -12.13
N TYR A 220 4.76 -13.03 -11.08
CA TYR A 220 5.49 -14.10 -10.39
C TYR A 220 5.21 -14.11 -8.90
N MET A 221 3.93 -14.29 -8.54
CA MET A 221 3.54 -14.53 -7.17
C MET A 221 4.17 -15.82 -6.65
N ILE A 222 4.79 -15.74 -5.48
CA ILE A 222 5.38 -16.91 -4.84
C ILE A 222 4.28 -17.83 -4.34
N THR A 223 4.30 -19.06 -4.81
CA THR A 223 3.52 -20.17 -4.26
C THR A 223 4.47 -21.10 -3.51
N SER A 224 4.24 -21.25 -2.21
CA SER A 224 5.05 -22.03 -1.30
C SER A 224 4.24 -23.14 -0.64
N GLU A 225 4.90 -24.03 0.08
CA GLU A 225 4.27 -25.07 0.91
C GLU A 225 4.63 -24.89 2.39
N VAL A 226 3.68 -25.16 3.28
CA VAL A 226 3.91 -25.21 4.73
C VAL A 226 4.58 -26.53 5.04
N ILE A 227 5.86 -26.49 5.44
CA ILE A 227 6.67 -27.66 5.70
C ILE A 227 6.66 -28.07 7.20
N GLU A 228 6.32 -27.12 8.08
CA GLU A 228 6.26 -27.36 9.53
C GLU A 228 5.21 -26.47 10.18
N VAL A 229 4.57 -26.95 11.24
CA VAL A 229 3.59 -26.20 12.03
C VAL A 229 3.87 -26.38 13.52
N ASP A 230 4.35 -25.33 14.18
CA ASP A 230 4.55 -25.26 15.62
C ASP A 230 3.67 -24.15 16.24
N GLY A 231 2.53 -24.54 16.78
CA GLY A 231 1.58 -23.64 17.40
C GLY A 231 1.04 -22.56 16.47
N LYS A 232 1.57 -21.35 16.57
CA LYS A 232 1.25 -20.21 15.71
C LYS A 232 2.36 -19.90 14.70
N THR A 233 3.49 -20.56 14.80
CA THR A 233 4.61 -20.43 13.88
C THR A 233 4.50 -21.53 12.84
N ILE A 234 4.76 -21.19 11.59
CA ILE A 234 4.88 -22.13 10.48
C ILE A 234 6.20 -21.87 9.77
N SER A 235 6.76 -22.92 9.19
CA SER A 235 7.86 -22.82 8.24
C SER A 235 7.30 -23.02 6.83
N ILE A 236 7.68 -22.18 5.88
CA ILE A 236 7.31 -22.28 4.47
C ILE A 236 8.54 -22.52 3.61
N LEU A 237 8.38 -23.26 2.51
CA LEU A 237 9.44 -23.63 1.58
C LEU A 237 9.70 -22.50 0.57
N SER A 238 10.10 -21.35 1.05
CA SER A 238 10.54 -20.20 0.25
C SER A 238 11.35 -19.28 1.16
N GLY A 239 12.42 -18.69 0.63
CA GLY A 239 13.35 -17.89 1.40
C GLY A 239 13.89 -16.66 0.64
N GLU A 240 15.04 -16.19 1.08
CA GLU A 240 15.74 -15.04 0.50
C GLU A 240 16.09 -15.26 -0.98
N ASN A 241 16.35 -16.51 -1.38
CA ASN A 241 16.63 -16.88 -2.77
C ASN A 241 15.51 -16.51 -3.73
N LEU A 242 14.26 -16.35 -3.24
CA LEU A 242 13.10 -15.92 -4.02
C LEU A 242 12.67 -14.47 -3.70
N GLY A 243 13.53 -13.71 -3.02
CA GLY A 243 13.26 -12.32 -2.69
C GLY A 243 12.18 -12.13 -1.61
N LEU A 244 12.00 -13.11 -0.70
CA LEU A 244 11.14 -12.93 0.46
C LEU A 244 11.78 -11.94 1.43
N GLU A 245 10.93 -11.10 2.02
CA GLU A 245 11.33 -10.14 3.03
C GLU A 245 10.53 -10.34 4.33
N LYS A 246 11.18 -9.96 5.44
CA LYS A 246 10.49 -9.94 6.73
C LYS A 246 9.33 -8.94 6.69
N GLY A 247 8.14 -9.43 6.99
CA GLY A 247 6.92 -8.63 6.96
C GLY A 247 5.96 -9.02 5.84
N ASP A 248 6.41 -9.79 4.85
CA ASP A 248 5.55 -10.28 3.77
C ASP A 248 4.41 -11.14 4.31
N PHE A 249 3.28 -11.08 3.63
CA PHE A 249 2.07 -11.82 3.99
C PHE A 249 1.80 -12.95 3.03
N PHE A 250 1.32 -14.06 3.59
CA PHE A 250 0.89 -15.24 2.84
C PHE A 250 -0.51 -15.67 3.24
N GLU A 251 -1.37 -15.94 2.25
CA GLU A 251 -2.64 -16.64 2.47
C GLU A 251 -2.39 -18.15 2.47
N ILE A 252 -2.74 -18.83 3.56
CA ILE A 252 -2.59 -20.27 3.67
C ILE A 252 -3.86 -20.95 3.21
N ALA A 253 -3.74 -21.92 2.30
CA ALA A 253 -4.85 -22.70 1.76
C ALA A 253 -4.56 -24.21 1.88
N SER A 254 -5.61 -25.03 1.88
CA SER A 254 -5.45 -26.49 1.73
C SER A 254 -4.95 -26.82 0.33
N LYS A 255 -4.34 -28.00 0.15
CA LYS A 255 -3.99 -28.50 -1.19
C LYS A 255 -5.19 -28.47 -2.12
N ASP A 256 -4.91 -28.26 -3.41
CA ASP A 256 -5.91 -28.33 -4.46
C ASP A 256 -6.50 -29.74 -4.54
N LYS A 257 -7.72 -29.82 -5.00
CA LYS A 257 -8.42 -31.09 -5.14
C LYS A 257 -8.68 -31.39 -6.60
N GLN A 258 -8.26 -32.55 -7.05
CA GLN A 258 -8.64 -33.05 -8.34
C GLN A 258 -10.04 -33.67 -8.27
N LYS A 259 -10.88 -33.35 -9.22
CA LYS A 259 -12.23 -33.89 -9.36
C LYS A 259 -12.51 -34.20 -10.83
N THR A 260 -12.98 -35.43 -11.09
CA THR A 260 -13.43 -35.78 -12.44
C THR A 260 -14.86 -35.26 -12.66
N TYR A 261 -15.05 -34.48 -13.71
CA TYR A 261 -16.35 -33.95 -14.12
C TYR A 261 -16.53 -34.18 -15.63
N LYS A 262 -17.57 -34.90 -15.99
CA LYS A 262 -17.86 -35.27 -17.39
C LYS A 262 -16.65 -35.85 -18.16
N GLY A 263 -15.89 -36.76 -17.51
CA GLY A 263 -14.71 -37.41 -18.10
C GLY A 263 -13.44 -36.56 -18.16
N ARG A 264 -13.46 -35.30 -17.67
CA ARG A 264 -12.28 -34.44 -17.56
C ARG A 264 -11.86 -34.29 -16.10
N THR A 265 -10.57 -34.40 -15.82
CA THR A 265 -10.03 -34.08 -14.53
C THR A 265 -9.90 -32.56 -14.42
N ILE A 266 -10.55 -31.96 -13.43
CA ILE A 266 -10.49 -30.54 -13.10
C ILE A 266 -9.83 -30.35 -11.74
N THR A 267 -8.97 -29.37 -11.63
CA THR A 267 -8.36 -28.97 -10.34
C THR A 267 -9.21 -27.89 -9.70
N LEU A 268 -9.67 -28.14 -8.49
CA LEU A 268 -10.41 -27.18 -7.68
C LEU A 268 -9.44 -26.55 -6.67
N PRO A 269 -9.41 -25.22 -6.54
CA PRO A 269 -8.51 -24.53 -5.62
C PRO A 269 -8.79 -24.94 -4.17
N GLY A 270 -7.74 -25.00 -3.39
CA GLY A 270 -7.80 -25.27 -1.96
C GLY A 270 -8.59 -24.20 -1.20
N LYS A 271 -9.23 -24.60 -0.10
CA LYS A 271 -9.96 -23.65 0.75
C LYS A 271 -8.96 -22.89 1.63
N THR A 272 -9.07 -21.59 1.68
CA THR A 272 -8.24 -20.73 2.54
C THR A 272 -8.44 -21.06 4.02
N ARG A 273 -7.37 -20.94 4.81
CA ARG A 273 -7.28 -21.39 6.21
C ARG A 273 -6.88 -20.27 7.16
N GLY A 274 -6.01 -19.37 6.74
CA GLY A 274 -5.49 -18.31 7.56
C GLY A 274 -4.55 -17.39 6.79
N LEU A 275 -4.05 -16.38 7.50
CA LEU A 275 -3.00 -15.48 7.06
C LEU A 275 -1.77 -15.67 7.94
N ALA A 276 -0.61 -15.66 7.33
CA ALA A 276 0.67 -15.67 8.02
C ALA A 276 1.52 -14.50 7.56
N ARG A 277 2.37 -14.00 8.46
CA ARG A 277 3.33 -12.92 8.20
C ARG A 277 4.73 -13.45 8.44
N ILE A 278 5.64 -13.21 7.52
CA ILE A 278 7.06 -13.61 7.63
C ILE A 278 7.71 -12.89 8.80
N THR A 279 8.36 -13.64 9.67
CA THR A 279 9.09 -13.15 10.86
C THR A 279 10.60 -13.30 10.75
N GLU A 280 11.03 -14.40 10.12
CA GLU A 280 12.45 -14.71 9.88
C GLU A 280 12.57 -15.28 8.47
N VAL A 281 13.58 -14.83 7.74
CA VAL A 281 13.87 -15.30 6.38
C VAL A 281 15.20 -16.05 6.42
N GLY A 282 15.18 -17.30 5.95
CA GLY A 282 16.38 -18.08 5.66
C GLY A 282 16.61 -18.19 4.15
N PRO A 283 17.69 -18.84 3.71
CA PRO A 283 18.02 -18.94 2.29
C PRO A 283 16.90 -19.59 1.46
N ASP A 284 16.43 -20.77 1.86
CA ASP A 284 15.46 -21.59 1.11
C ASP A 284 14.12 -21.76 1.82
N ALA A 285 14.04 -21.43 3.10
CA ALA A 285 12.83 -21.54 3.91
C ALA A 285 12.72 -20.37 4.88
N SER A 286 11.49 -20.00 5.20
CA SER A 286 11.21 -18.87 6.09
C SER A 286 10.23 -19.25 7.18
N LYS A 287 10.38 -18.62 8.37
CA LYS A 287 9.39 -18.73 9.44
C LYS A 287 8.36 -17.62 9.33
N ALA A 288 7.12 -18.00 9.49
CA ALA A 288 5.99 -17.08 9.49
C ALA A 288 5.11 -17.29 10.72
N LYS A 289 4.57 -16.21 11.25
CA LYS A 289 3.59 -16.25 12.34
C LYS A 289 2.18 -16.18 11.76
N ILE A 290 1.32 -17.12 12.13
CA ILE A 290 -0.11 -17.07 11.79
C ILE A 290 -0.73 -15.89 12.54
N VAL A 291 -1.09 -14.85 11.81
CA VAL A 291 -1.67 -13.61 12.35
C VAL A 291 -3.19 -13.64 12.39
N ARG A 292 -3.81 -14.44 11.51
CA ARG A 292 -5.27 -14.65 11.48
C ARG A 292 -5.58 -16.08 11.04
N LYS A 293 -6.48 -16.77 11.74
CA LYS A 293 -6.81 -18.17 11.46
C LYS A 293 -8.32 -18.38 11.57
N TRP A 294 -8.91 -18.93 10.53
CA TRP A 294 -10.32 -19.34 10.53
C TRP A 294 -10.52 -20.84 10.34
N ARG A 295 -9.45 -21.58 10.02
CA ARG A 295 -9.42 -23.03 9.96
C ARG A 295 -8.04 -23.55 10.37
N LYS A 296 -7.95 -24.84 10.76
CA LYS A 296 -6.67 -25.46 11.15
C LYS A 296 -5.69 -25.43 9.97
N VAL A 297 -4.51 -24.88 10.19
CA VAL A 297 -3.34 -24.98 9.31
C VAL A 297 -2.60 -26.28 9.61
N LYS A 298 -2.06 -26.92 8.58
CA LYS A 298 -1.33 -28.19 8.64
C LYS A 298 -0.15 -28.15 7.68
N GLU A 299 0.81 -29.01 7.89
CA GLU A 299 1.86 -29.32 6.94
C GLU A 299 1.27 -29.78 5.61
N GLY A 300 1.95 -29.47 4.51
CA GLY A 300 1.49 -29.70 3.16
C GLY A 300 0.40 -28.76 2.67
N HIS A 301 0.02 -27.73 3.44
CA HIS A 301 -0.84 -26.66 2.94
C HIS A 301 -0.06 -25.71 2.04
N LYS A 302 -0.70 -25.16 1.03
CA LYS A 302 -0.12 -24.12 0.16
C LYS A 302 -0.10 -22.77 0.87
N ALA A 303 0.93 -22.00 0.59
CA ALA A 303 1.08 -20.62 1.02
C ALA A 303 1.23 -19.74 -0.21
N TYR A 304 0.26 -18.86 -0.44
CA TYR A 304 0.24 -17.91 -1.56
C TYR A 304 0.67 -16.54 -1.07
N GLU A 305 1.66 -15.96 -1.71
CA GLU A 305 2.08 -14.60 -1.41
C GLU A 305 0.94 -13.60 -1.64
N MET A 306 0.88 -12.59 -0.80
CA MET A 306 -0.03 -11.46 -0.95
C MET A 306 0.74 -10.26 -1.47
N LEU A 307 0.28 -9.69 -2.59
CA LEU A 307 0.92 -8.53 -3.22
C LEU A 307 0.69 -7.24 -2.46
N THR A 308 -0.36 -7.19 -1.66
CA THR A 308 -0.73 -6.01 -0.87
C THR A 308 -0.87 -6.38 0.60
N ASN A 309 -0.46 -5.48 1.46
CA ASN A 309 -0.74 -5.62 2.88
C ASN A 309 -2.25 -5.61 3.14
N PRO A 310 -2.73 -6.37 4.13
CA PRO A 310 -4.13 -6.33 4.52
C PRO A 310 -4.56 -4.91 4.89
N TYR A 311 -5.69 -4.46 4.35
CA TYR A 311 -6.34 -3.23 4.78
C TYR A 311 -7.38 -3.55 5.83
N ILE A 312 -7.46 -2.71 6.85
CA ILE A 312 -8.42 -2.87 7.94
C ILE A 312 -9.12 -1.54 8.16
N ALA A 313 -10.44 -1.58 8.24
CA ALA A 313 -11.24 -0.45 8.68
C ALA A 313 -12.22 -0.88 9.76
N ASP A 314 -12.42 0.01 10.72
CA ASP A 314 -13.39 -0.13 11.80
C ASP A 314 -14.49 0.91 11.65
N LEU A 315 -15.70 0.51 11.97
CA LEU A 315 -16.79 1.41 12.23
C LEU A 315 -17.25 1.17 13.66
N SER A 316 -17.16 2.17 14.51
CA SER A 316 -17.52 2.08 15.92
C SER A 316 -18.62 3.05 16.30
N LEU A 317 -19.49 2.60 17.21
CA LEU A 317 -20.45 3.43 17.92
C LEU A 317 -20.02 3.48 19.39
N SER A 318 -19.89 4.68 19.91
CA SER A 318 -19.47 4.92 21.29
C SER A 318 -20.61 5.56 22.08
N TYR A 319 -20.63 5.28 23.37
CA TYR A 319 -21.53 5.88 24.35
C TYR A 319 -20.79 6.17 25.65
N GLY A 320 -20.97 7.37 26.18
CA GLY A 320 -20.37 7.83 27.46
C GLY A 320 -21.43 8.07 28.54
N PRO A 321 -20.98 8.26 29.80
CA PRO A 321 -21.88 8.52 30.95
C PRO A 321 -22.56 9.89 30.89
N LEU A 322 -21.95 10.90 30.33
CA LEU A 322 -22.63 12.09 29.82
C LEU A 322 -23.17 11.75 28.44
N PRO A 323 -24.33 12.28 28.01
CA PRO A 323 -24.86 12.00 26.68
C PRO A 323 -23.82 12.36 25.60
N HIS A 324 -23.04 11.36 25.25
CA HIS A 324 -21.98 11.43 24.26
C HIS A 324 -22.12 10.22 23.32
N TYR A 325 -22.46 10.50 22.10
CA TYR A 325 -22.61 9.51 21.06
C TYR A 325 -21.62 9.83 19.94
N ASP A 326 -20.77 8.87 19.59
CA ASP A 326 -19.75 9.04 18.58
C ASP A 326 -19.80 7.90 17.57
N LEU A 327 -19.80 8.23 16.30
CA LEU A 327 -19.55 7.33 15.19
C LEU A 327 -18.13 7.54 14.70
N THR A 328 -17.26 6.57 14.93
CA THR A 328 -15.86 6.65 14.51
C THR A 328 -15.59 5.71 13.36
N GLY A 329 -15.08 6.24 12.24
CA GLY A 329 -14.46 5.47 11.18
C GLY A 329 -12.95 5.44 11.36
N LYS A 330 -12.32 4.27 11.30
CA LYS A 330 -10.86 4.11 11.44
C LYS A 330 -10.27 3.39 10.24
N LEU A 331 -9.14 3.87 9.76
CA LEU A 331 -8.29 3.17 8.80
C LEU A 331 -6.98 2.81 9.50
N LEU A 332 -6.69 1.51 9.63
CA LEU A 332 -5.51 1.04 10.34
C LEU A 332 -4.29 1.00 9.43
N ILE A 333 -3.18 1.49 9.97
CA ILE A 333 -1.84 1.46 9.37
C ILE A 333 -1.04 0.38 10.08
N ASN A 334 -0.30 -0.44 9.32
CA ASN A 334 0.42 -1.61 9.84
C ASN A 334 -0.47 -2.53 10.69
N PRO A 335 -1.63 -2.94 10.17
CA PRO A 335 -2.52 -3.83 10.90
C PRO A 335 -1.82 -5.16 11.20
N LEU A 336 -2.29 -5.89 12.21
CA LEU A 336 -1.74 -7.20 12.61
C LEU A 336 -0.30 -7.17 13.15
N GLY A 337 0.25 -5.97 13.39
CA GLY A 337 1.52 -5.78 14.13
C GLY A 337 1.32 -5.80 15.65
N LEU A 338 2.43 -5.76 16.40
CA LEU A 338 2.41 -5.51 17.85
C LEU A 338 1.96 -4.09 18.15
N LEU A 339 2.44 -3.15 17.36
CA LEU A 339 2.05 -1.74 17.36
C LEU A 339 1.40 -1.42 16.02
N SER A 340 0.21 -0.86 16.05
CA SER A 340 -0.51 -0.38 14.88
C SER A 340 -0.98 1.05 15.11
N GLY A 341 -1.00 1.84 14.03
CA GLY A 341 -1.56 3.17 14.01
C GLY A 341 -2.90 3.18 13.27
N SER A 342 -3.74 4.18 13.54
CA SER A 342 -4.91 4.44 12.70
C SER A 342 -5.18 5.92 12.57
N LEU A 343 -5.76 6.29 11.41
CA LEU A 343 -6.41 7.58 11.20
C LEU A 343 -7.90 7.41 11.44
N ASN A 344 -8.49 8.36 12.15
CA ASN A 344 -9.88 8.29 12.58
C ASN A 344 -10.64 9.52 12.09
N GLY A 345 -11.89 9.31 11.66
CA GLY A 345 -12.88 10.37 11.50
C GLY A 345 -13.95 10.22 12.56
N HIS A 346 -14.35 11.30 13.20
CA HIS A 346 -15.33 11.37 14.26
C HIS A 346 -16.54 12.18 13.83
N PHE A 347 -17.72 11.66 14.14
CA PHE A 347 -18.98 12.39 14.04
C PHE A 347 -19.83 12.03 15.25
N GLY A 348 -20.34 13.01 15.97
CA GLY A 348 -21.09 12.72 17.19
C GLY A 348 -21.91 13.86 17.72
N PHE A 349 -22.52 13.56 18.86
CA PHE A 349 -23.30 14.47 19.65
C PHE A 349 -22.76 14.45 21.08
N ILE A 350 -22.64 15.61 21.67
CA ILE A 350 -22.11 15.79 23.04
C ILE A 350 -22.94 16.84 23.77
N GLN A 351 -23.22 16.59 25.03
CA GLN A 351 -23.97 17.53 25.85
C GLN A 351 -23.05 18.61 26.41
N ASP A 352 -23.51 19.85 26.38
CA ASP A 352 -22.80 21.00 27.00
C ASP A 352 -23.28 21.25 28.42
N SER A 353 -22.64 22.23 29.11
CA SER A 353 -22.94 22.65 30.48
C SER A 353 -24.34 23.29 30.64
N ARG A 354 -25.04 23.60 29.52
CA ARG A 354 -26.40 24.11 29.51
C ARG A 354 -27.45 23.01 29.15
N ASP A 355 -27.06 21.74 29.28
CA ASP A 355 -27.89 20.57 28.91
C ASP A 355 -28.35 20.52 27.45
N LYS A 356 -27.65 21.20 26.53
CA LYS A 356 -27.92 21.14 25.08
C LYS A 356 -27.01 20.16 24.40
N MET A 357 -27.57 19.45 23.38
CA MET A 357 -26.79 18.54 22.57
C MET A 357 -26.16 19.29 21.40
N ASP A 358 -24.83 19.27 21.31
CA ASP A 358 -24.05 19.85 20.26
C ASP A 358 -23.56 18.77 19.28
N ILE A 359 -23.52 19.09 18.00
CA ILE A 359 -22.93 18.23 16.99
C ILE A 359 -21.43 18.49 16.97
N TYR A 360 -20.62 17.44 16.87
CA TYR A 360 -19.20 17.60 16.63
C TYR A 360 -18.72 16.74 15.48
N LEU A 361 -17.67 17.22 14.80
CA LEU A 361 -16.93 16.56 13.75
C LEU A 361 -15.44 16.66 14.06
N GLY A 362 -14.69 15.62 13.71
CA GLY A 362 -13.26 15.67 13.94
C GLY A 362 -12.47 14.60 13.21
N ILE A 363 -11.18 14.73 13.35
CA ILE A 363 -10.20 13.75 12.91
C ILE A 363 -9.27 13.41 14.06
N GLY A 364 -8.64 12.27 14.01
CA GLY A 364 -7.71 11.88 15.04
C GLY A 364 -6.76 10.77 14.61
N GLY A 365 -5.82 10.47 15.49
CA GLY A 365 -4.94 9.34 15.39
C GLY A 365 -5.12 8.42 16.59
N THR A 366 -4.96 7.11 16.36
CA THR A 366 -4.89 6.12 17.44
C THR A 366 -3.61 5.33 17.31
N LEU A 367 -2.95 5.07 18.43
CA LEU A 367 -1.90 4.07 18.56
C LEU A 367 -2.47 2.90 19.36
N ASP A 368 -2.48 1.71 18.76
CA ASP A 368 -2.91 0.45 19.38
C ASP A 368 -1.71 -0.43 19.66
N PHE A 369 -1.59 -0.90 20.90
CA PHE A 369 -0.59 -1.88 21.33
C PHE A 369 -1.26 -3.20 21.68
N THR A 370 -0.94 -4.28 20.92
CA THR A 370 -1.50 -5.61 21.12
C THR A 370 -0.84 -6.31 22.31
N LEU A 371 -1.61 -6.55 23.36
CA LEU A 371 -1.19 -7.27 24.56
C LEU A 371 -1.26 -8.79 24.37
N PHE A 372 -2.33 -9.23 23.72
CA PHE A 372 -2.60 -10.65 23.47
C PHE A 372 -3.33 -10.85 22.16
N SER A 373 -2.97 -11.91 21.44
CA SER A 373 -3.71 -12.36 20.26
C SER A 373 -3.73 -13.90 20.25
N GLY A 374 -4.90 -14.49 20.34
CA GLY A 374 -5.04 -15.96 20.38
C GLY A 374 -6.49 -16.40 20.45
N PHE A 375 -6.75 -17.67 20.10
CA PHE A 375 -8.07 -18.30 20.18
C PHE A 375 -9.20 -17.51 19.46
N GLY A 376 -8.85 -16.77 18.39
CA GLY A 376 -9.81 -15.91 17.70
C GLY A 376 -10.12 -14.61 18.45
N SER A 377 -9.34 -14.26 19.47
CA SER A 377 -9.51 -13.01 20.24
C SER A 377 -8.22 -12.21 20.27
N THR A 378 -8.37 -10.90 20.36
CA THR A 378 -7.26 -9.95 20.49
C THR A 378 -7.56 -8.99 21.62
N VAL A 379 -6.59 -8.78 22.52
CA VAL A 379 -6.66 -7.75 23.57
C VAL A 379 -5.58 -6.72 23.25
N SER A 380 -5.97 -5.46 23.17
CA SER A 380 -5.05 -4.34 22.94
C SER A 380 -5.38 -3.15 23.82
N THR A 381 -4.38 -2.31 24.09
CA THR A 381 -4.58 -1.00 24.65
C THR A 381 -4.40 0.06 23.58
N SER A 382 -5.11 1.18 23.69
CA SER A 382 -5.06 2.28 22.73
C SER A 382 -4.79 3.61 23.40
N LEU A 383 -4.11 4.49 22.64
CA LEU A 383 -4.00 5.92 22.92
C LEU A 383 -4.65 6.64 21.74
N ASP A 384 -5.74 7.33 22.01
CA ASP A 384 -6.51 8.09 21.03
C ASP A 384 -6.25 9.59 21.20
N LEU A 385 -6.05 10.31 20.11
CA LEU A 385 -5.81 11.75 20.06
C LEU A 385 -6.75 12.40 19.04
N PRO A 386 -8.04 12.54 19.33
CA PRO A 386 -8.99 13.24 18.48
C PRO A 386 -8.87 14.76 18.61
N VAL A 387 -8.99 15.45 17.49
CA VAL A 387 -9.15 16.89 17.37
C VAL A 387 -10.47 17.12 16.65
N CYS A 388 -11.43 17.69 17.36
CA CYS A 388 -12.79 17.87 16.89
C CYS A 388 -13.20 19.34 16.93
N PHE A 389 -14.29 19.65 16.25
CA PHE A 389 -14.98 20.92 16.34
C PHE A 389 -16.45 20.66 16.70
N ALA A 390 -16.92 21.25 17.77
CA ALA A 390 -18.33 21.29 18.11
C ALA A 390 -19.00 22.50 17.43
N PHE A 391 -20.26 22.33 17.08
CA PHE A 391 -21.05 23.33 16.35
C PHE A 391 -22.40 23.50 17.01
N LYS A 392 -22.79 24.77 17.17
CA LYS A 392 -24.12 25.15 17.67
C LYS A 392 -24.50 26.56 17.21
N GLN A 393 -25.62 27.06 17.65
CA GLN A 393 -25.99 28.47 17.54
C GLN A 393 -25.78 29.18 18.88
N ASP A 394 -25.27 30.43 18.84
CA ASP A 394 -25.22 31.30 20.01
C ASP A 394 -26.58 31.97 20.26
N ASP A 395 -26.69 32.83 21.27
CA ASP A 395 -27.94 33.43 21.64
C ASP A 395 -28.40 34.51 20.65
N ASP A 396 -27.50 34.98 19.76
CA ASP A 396 -27.82 35.87 18.62
C ASP A 396 -28.03 35.10 17.30
N ASN A 397 -28.17 33.78 17.33
CA ASN A 397 -28.35 32.88 16.17
C ASN A 397 -27.15 32.83 15.19
N HIS A 398 -25.95 33.20 15.60
CA HIS A 398 -24.77 32.94 14.80
C HIS A 398 -24.39 31.46 14.89
N SER A 399 -23.95 30.88 13.77
CA SER A 399 -23.36 29.54 13.76
C SER A 399 -21.94 29.59 14.31
N VAL A 400 -21.77 29.11 15.54
CA VAL A 400 -20.50 29.14 16.26
C VAL A 400 -19.85 27.77 16.32
N LYS A 401 -18.53 27.75 16.44
CA LYS A 401 -17.73 26.52 16.62
C LYS A 401 -16.75 26.67 17.78
N SER A 402 -16.48 25.55 18.45
CA SER A 402 -15.41 25.42 19.45
C SER A 402 -14.52 24.23 19.10
N GLY A 403 -13.21 24.40 19.21
CA GLY A 403 -12.24 23.32 19.08
C GLY A 403 -12.20 22.46 20.33
N LEU A 404 -12.19 21.14 20.16
CA LEU A 404 -12.15 20.15 21.23
C LEU A 404 -10.97 19.20 21.01
N VAL A 405 -10.16 19.00 22.05
CA VAL A 405 -9.13 17.98 22.07
C VAL A 405 -9.41 17.05 23.24
N MET A 406 -9.62 15.76 22.97
CA MET A 406 -10.11 14.77 23.93
C MET A 406 -9.21 13.53 23.96
N PRO A 407 -7.95 13.62 24.44
CA PRO A 407 -7.07 12.47 24.52
C PRO A 407 -7.68 11.38 25.41
N ALA A 408 -7.64 10.14 24.92
CA ALA A 408 -8.21 9.01 25.63
C ALA A 408 -7.25 7.82 25.62
N VAL A 409 -7.30 7.03 26.69
CA VAL A 409 -6.66 5.72 26.78
C VAL A 409 -7.72 4.64 26.85
N GLY A 410 -7.48 3.52 26.18
CA GLY A 410 -8.49 2.48 26.07
C GLY A 410 -7.95 1.06 26.17
N LEU A 411 -8.86 0.16 26.50
CA LEU A 411 -8.69 -1.28 26.42
C LEU A 411 -9.69 -1.84 25.43
N ASN A 412 -9.21 -2.66 24.49
CA ASN A 412 -10.00 -3.21 23.39
C ASN A 412 -9.97 -4.73 23.43
N LEU A 413 -11.12 -5.36 23.27
CA LEU A 413 -11.30 -6.81 23.11
C LEU A 413 -11.89 -7.08 21.73
N GLY A 414 -11.08 -7.55 20.80
CA GLY A 414 -11.52 -8.02 19.49
C GLY A 414 -11.85 -9.51 19.50
N VAL A 415 -12.97 -9.88 18.92
CA VAL A 415 -13.41 -11.27 18.75
C VAL A 415 -13.67 -11.54 17.27
N GLN A 416 -12.98 -12.53 16.73
CA GLN A 416 -13.14 -12.93 15.33
C GLN A 416 -14.50 -13.63 15.11
N ILE A 417 -15.35 -13.02 14.30
CA ILE A 417 -16.68 -13.55 13.93
C ILE A 417 -16.71 -14.18 12.54
N GLY A 418 -15.60 -14.11 11.80
CA GLY A 418 -15.50 -14.71 10.47
C GLY A 418 -14.15 -14.49 9.81
N LYS A 419 -14.03 -14.86 8.53
CA LYS A 419 -12.81 -14.65 7.74
C LYS A 419 -12.42 -13.17 7.68
N HIS A 420 -13.40 -12.30 7.42
CA HIS A 420 -13.19 -10.88 7.13
C HIS A 420 -13.69 -9.94 8.23
N TRP A 421 -14.22 -10.45 9.35
CA TRP A 421 -14.87 -9.63 10.34
C TRP A 421 -14.44 -9.94 11.77
N ASP A 422 -14.26 -8.89 12.57
CA ASP A 422 -14.18 -8.96 14.03
C ASP A 422 -15.23 -8.03 14.66
N LEU A 423 -15.74 -8.42 15.80
CA LEU A 423 -16.43 -7.56 16.72
C LEU A 423 -15.42 -7.05 17.74
N VAL A 424 -15.34 -5.73 17.93
CA VAL A 424 -14.43 -5.13 18.92
C VAL A 424 -15.24 -4.39 19.96
N LEU A 425 -15.04 -4.77 21.21
CA LEU A 425 -15.58 -4.07 22.38
C LEU A 425 -14.46 -3.24 22.98
N SER A 426 -14.72 -1.97 23.22
CA SER A 426 -13.73 -1.05 23.78
C SER A 426 -14.27 -0.34 24.99
N MET A 427 -13.41 -0.15 25.97
CA MET A 427 -13.61 0.72 27.12
C MET A 427 -12.48 1.74 27.13
N LYS A 428 -12.82 3.02 27.02
CA LYS A 428 -11.87 4.12 26.94
C LYS A 428 -12.15 5.13 28.05
N ASN A 429 -11.10 5.77 28.55
CA ASN A 429 -11.21 6.90 29.47
C ASN A 429 -10.68 8.15 28.78
N ILE A 430 -11.54 9.14 28.59
CA ILE A 430 -11.11 10.49 28.19
C ILE A 430 -10.45 11.14 29.38
N LEU A 431 -9.21 11.55 29.22
CA LEU A 431 -8.36 12.05 30.30
C LEU A 431 -8.64 13.51 30.64
N ILE A 432 -8.84 14.29 29.59
CA ILE A 432 -9.14 15.72 29.67
C ILE A 432 -9.98 16.13 28.46
N THR A 433 -10.78 17.17 28.64
CA THR A 433 -11.46 17.86 27.54
C THR A 433 -10.95 19.30 27.50
N ASN A 434 -10.15 19.61 26.48
CA ASN A 434 -9.69 20.97 26.26
C ASN A 434 -10.61 21.66 25.24
N ASN A 435 -11.39 22.64 25.72
CA ASN A 435 -12.26 23.48 24.91
C ASN A 435 -11.55 24.76 24.52
N GLN A 436 -11.72 25.16 23.26
CA GLN A 436 -11.44 26.54 22.85
C GLN A 436 -12.70 27.39 23.00
N ASP A 437 -12.53 28.71 23.05
CA ASP A 437 -13.65 29.64 23.07
C ASP A 437 -14.53 29.45 21.82
N TRP A 438 -15.83 29.66 22.02
CA TRP A 438 -16.78 29.62 20.90
C TRP A 438 -16.63 30.85 20.02
N ASN A 439 -16.47 30.61 18.72
CA ASN A 439 -16.24 31.67 17.75
C ASN A 439 -17.06 31.45 16.48
N TYR A 440 -17.39 32.54 15.79
CA TYR A 440 -17.98 32.50 14.45
C TYR A 440 -17.15 33.33 13.46
N SER A 441 -17.33 33.06 12.17
CA SER A 441 -16.57 33.72 11.12
C SER A 441 -17.39 34.84 10.47
N VAL A 442 -16.87 36.07 10.49
CA VAL A 442 -17.47 37.23 9.84
C VAL A 442 -16.67 37.59 8.60
N LYS A 443 -17.35 37.84 7.49
CA LYS A 443 -16.74 38.35 6.28
C LYS A 443 -16.33 39.80 6.47
N THR A 444 -15.07 40.13 6.19
CA THR A 444 -14.54 41.52 6.37
C THR A 444 -14.85 42.43 5.18
N GLY A 445 -15.35 41.88 4.07
CA GLY A 445 -15.50 42.63 2.81
C GLY A 445 -14.17 42.85 2.06
N GLU A 446 -13.04 42.56 2.67
CA GLU A 446 -11.73 42.57 2.00
C GLU A 446 -11.52 41.23 1.25
N LYS A 447 -10.79 41.27 0.17
CA LYS A 447 -10.38 40.08 -0.56
C LYS A 447 -8.91 39.81 -0.34
N ASP A 448 -8.58 38.53 -0.27
CA ASP A 448 -7.19 38.07 -0.30
C ASP A 448 -6.59 38.18 -1.71
N ASP A 449 -5.30 37.88 -1.87
CA ASP A 449 -4.58 37.97 -3.13
C ASP A 449 -5.14 37.02 -4.21
N ASN A 450 -5.95 36.02 -3.82
CA ASN A 450 -6.64 35.07 -4.70
C ASN A 450 -8.09 35.47 -5.02
N GLY A 451 -8.55 36.61 -4.47
CA GLY A 451 -9.90 37.12 -4.68
C GLY A 451 -10.98 36.52 -3.75
N ASN A 452 -10.60 35.70 -2.78
CA ASN A 452 -11.53 35.16 -1.77
C ASN A 452 -11.80 36.22 -0.70
N GLU A 453 -13.01 36.27 -0.17
CA GLU A 453 -13.35 37.19 0.94
C GLU A 453 -12.61 36.74 2.22
N LYS A 454 -11.85 37.67 2.80
CA LYS A 454 -11.22 37.46 4.11
C LYS A 454 -12.28 37.32 5.19
N THR A 455 -12.05 36.41 6.13
CA THR A 455 -12.91 36.23 7.31
C THR A 455 -12.13 36.57 8.58
N ARG A 456 -12.82 37.15 9.56
CA ARG A 456 -12.31 37.36 10.93
C ARG A 456 -13.11 36.48 11.86
N GLN A 457 -12.43 35.89 12.84
CA GLN A 457 -13.09 35.17 13.94
C GLN A 457 -13.56 36.20 14.99
N GLU A 458 -14.81 36.06 15.37
CA GLU A 458 -15.41 36.88 16.46
C GLU A 458 -15.93 35.94 17.54
N PRO A 459 -15.84 36.35 18.81
CA PRO A 459 -16.35 35.58 19.94
C PRO A 459 -17.87 35.45 19.85
N ALA A 460 -18.40 34.30 20.24
CA ALA A 460 -19.82 34.05 20.34
C ALA A 460 -20.49 34.90 21.41
N VAL A 461 -21.77 35.22 21.22
CA VAL A 461 -22.54 36.05 22.15
C VAL A 461 -23.42 35.15 23.04
N TRP A 462 -23.26 35.28 24.36
CA TRP A 462 -23.97 34.44 25.32
C TRP A 462 -24.67 35.28 26.39
N ASP A 463 -25.92 34.94 26.69
CA ASP A 463 -26.62 35.41 27.88
C ASP A 463 -26.13 34.63 29.11
N GLY A 464 -25.18 35.20 29.85
CA GLY A 464 -24.48 34.57 30.96
C GLY A 464 -23.18 33.88 30.54
N ASP A 465 -22.78 32.84 31.27
CA ASP A 465 -21.53 32.13 31.02
C ASP A 465 -21.56 31.33 29.70
N ALA A 466 -20.47 31.35 28.95
CA ALA A 466 -20.34 30.56 27.74
C ALA A 466 -20.50 29.04 28.04
N PRO A 467 -21.23 28.29 27.22
CA PRO A 467 -21.36 26.85 27.43
C PRO A 467 -19.99 26.15 27.28
N THR A 468 -19.70 25.25 28.22
CA THR A 468 -18.50 24.40 28.19
C THR A 468 -18.89 22.97 27.85
N ILE A 469 -17.99 22.26 27.20
CA ILE A 469 -18.14 20.82 26.91
C ILE A 469 -17.14 20.08 27.82
N ASP A 470 -17.64 19.16 28.62
CA ASP A 470 -16.86 18.23 29.40
C ASP A 470 -17.22 16.80 28.97
N ALA A 471 -16.23 16.09 28.39
CA ALA A 471 -16.40 14.70 27.95
C ALA A 471 -15.54 13.73 28.78
N GLU A 472 -14.96 14.21 29.89
CA GLU A 472 -14.07 13.38 30.73
C GLU A 472 -14.81 12.16 31.28
N GLY A 473 -14.11 11.05 31.34
CA GLY A 473 -14.62 9.80 31.90
C GLY A 473 -14.66 8.61 30.94
N LEU A 474 -15.36 7.58 31.40
CA LEU A 474 -15.41 6.30 30.70
C LEU A 474 -16.39 6.32 29.52
N ILE A 475 -15.91 5.85 28.38
CA ILE A 475 -16.68 5.62 27.17
C ILE A 475 -16.65 4.13 26.83
N PHE A 476 -17.78 3.59 26.42
CA PHE A 476 -17.91 2.24 25.91
C PHE A 476 -18.18 2.31 24.42
N SER A 477 -17.50 1.46 23.66
CA SER A 477 -17.66 1.40 22.20
C SER A 477 -17.86 -0.04 21.73
N VAL A 478 -18.67 -0.17 20.70
CA VAL A 478 -18.84 -1.41 19.93
C VAL A 478 -18.45 -1.11 18.50
N SER A 479 -17.47 -1.86 17.96
CA SER A 479 -17.00 -1.66 16.61
C SER A 479 -17.14 -2.93 15.78
N LEU A 480 -17.42 -2.75 14.49
CA LEU A 480 -17.32 -3.78 13.48
C LEU A 480 -16.08 -3.52 12.63
N ARG A 481 -15.12 -4.43 12.74
CA ARG A 481 -13.83 -4.37 12.02
C ARG A 481 -13.87 -5.25 10.81
N ARG A 482 -13.58 -4.70 9.64
CA ARG A 482 -13.49 -5.44 8.39
C ARG A 482 -12.05 -5.51 7.89
N TYR A 483 -11.67 -6.70 7.39
CA TYR A 483 -10.39 -7.00 6.78
C TYR A 483 -10.57 -7.21 5.28
N TRP A 484 -9.71 -6.56 4.49
CA TRP A 484 -9.58 -6.79 3.05
C TRP A 484 -8.19 -7.39 2.79
N PHE A 485 -8.17 -8.56 2.20
CA PHE A 485 -6.99 -9.31 1.78
C PHE A 485 -7.33 -10.32 0.70
#